data_667609e35208ec9e7236b830c6b84f31
#
_entry.id   667609e35208ec9e7236b830c6b84f31
#
_cell.length_a   1.000
_cell.length_b   1.000
_cell.length_c   1.000
_cell.angle_alpha   90.00
_cell.angle_beta   90.00
_cell.angle_gamma   90.00
#
_symmetry.space_group_name_H-M   'P 1'
#
loop_
_entity.id
_entity.type
_entity.pdbx_description
1 polymer ?
#
loop_
_entity_poly.entity_id
_entity_poly.type
_entity_poly.pdbx_seq_one_letter_code
_entity_poly.pdbx_strand_id
1 'polypeptide(L)'
;MCTRDQAFEILKIVYHACDPILGHSIHDAILYGSYARGDFTAESDIDILLTADLTQEQIASQRRAVSGVASILSLDHDITVSVHVVPLAQFRRHADFLPFYRNVLKEGIRYAGRGAVFA
;
A
#
# COMPACT_ATOMS: atom_id res chain seq x y z
N MET A 1 11.44 8.31 15.34
CA MET A 1 10.20 8.42 14.57
C MET A 1 10.49 8.43 13.09
N CYS A 2 9.69 7.72 12.33
CA CYS A 2 9.86 7.66 10.88
C CYS A 2 9.43 8.99 10.23
N THR A 3 10.18 9.45 9.24
CA THR A 3 9.83 10.65 8.48
C THR A 3 8.87 10.28 7.34
N ARG A 4 8.24 11.29 6.74
CA ARG A 4 7.39 11.08 5.57
C ARG A 4 8.19 10.53 4.38
N ASP A 5 9.42 11.00 4.21
CA ASP A 5 10.29 10.49 3.15
C ASP A 5 10.65 9.02 3.39
N GLN A 6 10.91 8.64 4.63
CA GLN A 6 11.16 7.24 4.99
C GLN A 6 9.92 6.38 4.75
N ALA A 7 8.73 6.90 5.05
CA ALA A 7 7.48 6.20 4.78
C ALA A 7 7.30 5.96 3.27
N PHE A 8 7.66 6.94 2.46
CA PHE A 8 7.59 6.79 1.00
C PHE A 8 8.61 5.76 0.49
N GLU A 9 9.81 5.72 1.07
CA GLU A 9 10.79 4.70 0.72
C GLU A 9 10.28 3.30 1.09
N ILE A 10 9.61 3.16 2.23
CA ILE A 10 8.98 1.89 2.63
C ILE A 10 7.90 1.49 1.62
N LEU A 11 7.10 2.44 1.13
CA LEU A 11 6.12 2.19 0.09
C LEU A 11 6.76 1.58 -1.16
N LYS A 12 7.89 2.14 -1.60
CA LYS A 12 8.61 1.62 -2.76
C LYS A 12 9.11 0.21 -2.52
N ILE A 13 9.67 -0.05 -1.34
CA ILE A 13 10.16 -1.39 -0.97
C ILE A 13 9.00 -2.39 -0.98
N VAL A 14 7.87 -2.03 -0.40
CA VAL A 14 6.68 -2.89 -0.39
C VAL A 14 6.23 -3.21 -1.82
N TYR A 15 6.18 -2.20 -2.68
CA TYR A 15 5.81 -2.40 -4.07
C TYR A 15 6.72 -3.43 -4.74
N HIS A 16 8.03 -3.20 -4.66
CA HIS A 16 9.00 -4.06 -5.35
C HIS A 16 9.06 -5.47 -4.77
N ALA A 17 8.86 -5.62 -3.46
CA ALA A 17 8.84 -6.94 -2.82
C ALA A 17 7.56 -7.70 -3.13
N CYS A 18 6.41 -7.02 -3.17
CA CYS A 18 5.12 -7.67 -3.41
C CYS A 18 4.81 -7.89 -4.89
N ASP A 19 5.43 -7.14 -5.79
CA ASP A 19 5.14 -7.26 -7.21
C ASP A 19 5.33 -8.69 -7.74
N PRO A 20 6.47 -9.36 -7.51
CA PRO A 20 6.60 -10.75 -7.96
C PRO A 20 5.70 -11.73 -7.20
N ILE A 21 5.40 -11.45 -5.93
CA ILE A 21 4.49 -12.28 -5.14
C ILE A 21 3.10 -12.28 -5.78
N LEU A 22 2.66 -11.14 -6.29
CA LEU A 22 1.35 -10.94 -6.88
C LEU A 22 1.36 -11.08 -8.41
N GLY A 23 2.39 -11.73 -8.96
CA GLY A 23 2.46 -12.04 -10.39
C GLY A 23 2.58 -10.80 -11.27
N HIS A 24 3.22 -9.75 -10.79
CA HIS A 24 3.40 -8.48 -11.51
C HIS A 24 2.06 -7.83 -11.90
N SER A 25 1.04 -8.02 -11.07
CA SER A 25 -0.32 -7.53 -11.33
C SER A 25 -0.69 -6.27 -10.54
N ILE A 26 0.25 -5.69 -9.79
CA ILE A 26 -0.02 -4.49 -9.01
C ILE A 26 -0.22 -3.31 -9.96
N HIS A 27 -1.36 -2.64 -9.82
CA HIS A 27 -1.70 -1.45 -10.59
C HIS A 27 -1.31 -0.18 -9.85
N ASP A 28 -1.71 -0.08 -8.57
CA ASP A 28 -1.40 1.07 -7.72
C ASP A 28 -0.75 0.61 -6.42
N ALA A 29 0.19 1.41 -5.94
CA ALA A 29 0.73 1.32 -4.59
C ALA A 29 0.56 2.70 -3.95
N ILE A 30 -0.19 2.78 -2.88
CA ILE A 30 -0.62 4.05 -2.30
C ILE A 30 -0.32 4.08 -0.81
N LEU A 31 0.44 5.10 -0.38
CA LEU A 31 0.60 5.43 1.04
C LEU A 31 -0.61 6.27 1.44
N TYR A 32 -1.32 5.85 2.48
CA TYR A 32 -2.47 6.59 2.97
C TYR A 32 -2.41 6.74 4.48
N GLY A 33 -3.44 7.31 5.08
CA GLY A 33 -3.49 7.53 6.51
C GLY A 33 -2.65 8.73 6.95
N SER A 34 -2.21 8.73 8.21
CA SER A 34 -1.59 9.89 8.82
C SER A 34 -0.28 10.31 8.16
N TYR A 35 0.53 9.36 7.69
CA TYR A 35 1.78 9.71 7.00
C TYR A 35 1.52 10.39 5.66
N ALA A 36 0.46 10.04 4.97
CA ALA A 36 0.09 10.71 3.72
C ALA A 36 -0.47 12.11 4.00
N ARG A 37 -1.29 12.26 5.03
CA ARG A 37 -1.87 13.55 5.40
C ARG A 37 -0.86 14.52 6.04
N GLY A 38 0.18 13.99 6.67
CA GLY A 38 1.17 14.80 7.37
C GLY A 38 0.87 15.04 8.84
N ASP A 39 -0.19 14.46 9.38
CA ASP A 39 -0.56 14.61 10.79
C ASP A 39 -0.10 13.43 11.65
N PHE A 40 0.94 12.72 11.21
CA PHE A 40 1.46 11.55 11.92
C PHE A 40 2.17 11.94 13.21
N THR A 41 2.18 10.97 14.13
CA THR A 41 2.87 11.06 15.43
C THR A 41 3.82 9.88 15.56
N ALA A 42 4.54 9.81 16.69
CA ALA A 42 5.43 8.69 16.98
C ALA A 42 4.68 7.35 17.08
N GLU A 43 3.37 7.39 17.26
CA GLU A 43 2.53 6.19 17.40
C GLU A 43 1.81 5.81 16.10
N SER A 44 1.98 6.59 15.05
CA SER A 44 1.29 6.33 13.77
C SER A 44 1.88 5.15 13.05
N ASP A 45 1.01 4.37 12.41
CA ASP A 45 1.40 3.27 11.54
C ASP A 45 1.61 3.76 10.12
N ILE A 46 2.37 3.00 9.34
CA ILE A 46 2.50 3.24 7.90
C ILE A 46 1.45 2.37 7.21
N ASP A 47 0.49 3.01 6.55
CA ASP A 47 -0.62 2.33 5.90
C ASP A 47 -0.45 2.35 4.38
N ILE A 48 -0.41 1.17 3.77
CA ILE A 48 -0.18 0.99 2.34
C ILE A 48 -1.31 0.17 1.74
N LEU A 49 -1.85 0.65 0.63
CA LEU A 49 -2.85 -0.04 -0.17
C LEU A 49 -2.24 -0.41 -1.52
N LEU A 50 -2.35 -1.68 -1.88
CA LEU A 50 -1.99 -2.17 -3.20
C LEU A 50 -3.27 -2.57 -3.93
N THR A 51 -3.46 -2.10 -5.15
CA THR A 51 -4.50 -2.60 -6.02
C THR A 51 -3.88 -3.56 -7.02
N ALA A 52 -4.47 -4.72 -7.19
CA ALA A 52 -3.91 -5.75 -8.06
C ALA A 52 -4.99 -6.29 -9.00
N ASP A 53 -4.59 -6.58 -10.23
CA ASP A 53 -5.48 -7.17 -11.23
C ASP A 53 -5.58 -8.68 -10.97
N LEU A 54 -6.16 -9.02 -9.83
CA LEU A 54 -6.33 -10.37 -9.32
C LEU A 54 -7.70 -10.48 -8.68
N THR A 55 -8.18 -11.72 -8.56
CA THR A 55 -9.39 -12.00 -7.78
C THR A 55 -9.08 -11.99 -6.29
N GLN A 56 -10.13 -11.88 -5.48
CA GLN A 56 -10.01 -11.97 -4.04
C GLN A 56 -9.36 -13.28 -3.60
N GLU A 57 -9.68 -14.37 -4.27
CA GLU A 57 -9.12 -15.70 -3.97
C GLU A 57 -7.63 -15.76 -4.28
N GLN A 58 -7.21 -15.19 -5.39
CA GLN A 58 -5.80 -15.14 -5.77
C GLN A 58 -5.00 -14.30 -4.76
N ILE A 59 -5.55 -13.18 -4.33
CA ILE A 59 -4.92 -12.34 -3.30
C ILE A 59 -4.83 -13.10 -1.99
N ALA A 60 -5.91 -13.76 -1.57
CA ALA A 60 -5.93 -14.52 -0.32
C ALA A 60 -4.86 -15.61 -0.29
N SER A 61 -4.60 -16.25 -1.43
CA SER A 61 -3.58 -17.30 -1.52
C SER A 61 -2.17 -16.79 -1.28
N GLN A 62 -1.92 -15.48 -1.44
CA GLN A 62 -0.63 -14.85 -1.24
C GLN A 62 -0.56 -14.01 0.02
N ARG A 63 -1.60 -14.03 0.85
CA ARG A 63 -1.68 -13.16 2.03
C ARG A 63 -0.52 -13.36 2.98
N ARG A 64 -0.12 -14.60 3.20
CA ARG A 64 0.99 -14.91 4.13
C ARG A 64 2.30 -14.30 3.63
N ALA A 65 2.58 -14.39 2.34
CA ALA A 65 3.80 -13.84 1.77
C ALA A 65 3.82 -12.32 1.87
N VAL A 66 2.69 -11.67 1.60
CA VAL A 66 2.57 -10.21 1.73
C VAL A 66 2.73 -9.78 3.18
N SER A 67 2.10 -10.49 4.12
CA SER A 67 2.24 -10.21 5.56
C SER A 67 3.69 -10.38 6.02
N GLY A 68 4.42 -11.33 5.43
CA GLY A 68 5.84 -11.53 5.72
C GLY A 68 6.67 -10.31 5.36
N VAL A 69 6.42 -9.71 4.22
CA VAL A 69 7.08 -8.47 3.79
C VAL A 69 6.81 -7.35 4.80
N ALA A 70 5.53 -7.17 5.17
CA ALA A 70 5.13 -6.14 6.13
C ALA A 70 5.81 -6.35 7.49
N SER A 71 5.88 -7.59 7.96
CA SER A 71 6.49 -7.92 9.25
C SER A 71 7.99 -7.63 9.28
N ILE A 72 8.70 -7.98 8.22
CA ILE A 72 10.15 -7.72 8.12
C ILE A 72 10.41 -6.22 8.15
N LEU A 73 9.65 -5.45 7.36
CA LEU A 73 9.81 -4.00 7.32
C LEU A 73 9.45 -3.35 8.65
N SER A 74 8.43 -3.87 9.34
CA SER A 74 8.06 -3.37 10.66
C SER A 74 9.19 -3.56 11.67
N LEU A 75 9.86 -4.70 11.63
CA LEU A 75 10.98 -4.97 12.52
C LEU A 75 12.19 -4.12 12.15
N ASP A 76 12.52 -4.01 10.86
CA ASP A 76 13.69 -3.28 10.39
C ASP A 76 13.60 -1.78 10.70
N HIS A 77 12.40 -1.22 10.68
CA HIS A 77 12.20 0.22 10.83
C HIS A 77 11.59 0.61 12.17
N ASP A 78 11.36 -0.37 13.05
CA ASP A 78 10.77 -0.14 14.37
C ASP A 78 9.47 0.68 14.29
N ILE A 79 8.60 0.30 13.35
CA ILE A 79 7.30 0.94 13.14
C ILE A 79 6.36 -0.10 12.52
N THR A 80 5.07 -0.02 12.84
CA THR A 80 4.10 -0.93 12.25
C THR A 80 3.83 -0.55 10.79
N VAL A 81 4.07 -1.49 9.89
CA VAL A 81 3.75 -1.36 8.47
C VAL A 81 2.57 -2.26 8.17
N SER A 82 1.48 -1.68 7.70
CA SER A 82 0.25 -2.40 7.35
C SER A 82 0.07 -2.36 5.84
N VAL A 83 -0.05 -3.53 5.21
CA VAL A 83 -0.22 -3.65 3.76
C VAL A 83 -1.55 -4.32 3.48
N HIS A 84 -2.42 -3.62 2.76
CA HIS A 84 -3.71 -4.14 2.32
C HIS A 84 -3.70 -4.29 0.81
N VAL A 85 -4.11 -5.47 0.32
CA VAL A 85 -4.20 -5.73 -1.10
C VAL A 85 -5.67 -5.92 -1.45
N VAL A 86 -6.15 -5.17 -2.44
CA VAL A 86 -7.53 -5.27 -2.91
C VAL A 86 -7.57 -5.51 -4.41
N PRO A 87 -8.58 -6.22 -4.92
CA PRO A 87 -8.74 -6.37 -6.36
C PRO A 87 -8.95 -5.00 -7.02
N LEU A 88 -8.24 -4.76 -8.11
CA LEU A 88 -8.37 -3.50 -8.86
C LEU A 88 -9.81 -3.24 -9.28
N ALA A 89 -10.52 -4.28 -9.76
CA ALA A 89 -11.90 -4.15 -10.18
C ALA A 89 -12.81 -3.72 -9.02
N GLN A 90 -12.59 -4.27 -7.82
CA GLN A 90 -13.35 -3.89 -6.63
C GLN A 90 -13.05 -2.45 -6.24
N PHE A 91 -11.79 -2.05 -6.26
CA PHE A 91 -11.41 -0.70 -5.91
C PHE A 91 -12.07 0.31 -6.86
N ARG A 92 -12.01 0.06 -8.17
CA ARG A 92 -12.62 0.94 -9.17
C ARG A 92 -14.13 1.02 -9.02
N ARG A 93 -14.78 -0.12 -8.73
CA ARG A 93 -16.23 -0.18 -8.61
C ARG A 93 -16.75 0.61 -7.42
N HIS A 94 -15.98 0.64 -6.32
CA HIS A 94 -16.41 1.25 -5.07
C HIS A 94 -15.75 2.60 -4.76
N ALA A 95 -14.82 3.06 -5.60
CA ALA A 95 -14.02 4.25 -5.32
C ALA A 95 -14.87 5.51 -5.15
N ASP A 96 -16.00 5.60 -5.85
CA ASP A 96 -16.82 6.80 -5.84
C ASP A 96 -17.74 6.91 -4.62
N PHE A 97 -18.04 5.80 -3.94
CA PHE A 97 -19.05 5.85 -2.87
C PHE A 97 -18.66 5.17 -1.57
N LEU A 98 -17.57 4.41 -1.49
CA LEU A 98 -17.07 3.93 -0.21
C LEU A 98 -16.10 4.96 0.36
N PRO A 99 -16.40 5.52 1.55
CA PRO A 99 -15.58 6.60 2.12
C PRO A 99 -14.10 6.23 2.24
N PHE A 100 -13.79 4.99 2.60
CA PHE A 100 -12.42 4.53 2.73
C PHE A 100 -11.64 4.68 1.42
N TYR A 101 -12.18 4.15 0.32
CA TYR A 101 -11.50 4.22 -0.97
C TYR A 101 -11.44 5.65 -1.50
N ARG A 102 -12.50 6.41 -1.28
CA ARG A 102 -12.52 7.81 -1.67
C ARG A 102 -11.43 8.61 -0.96
N ASN A 103 -11.24 8.38 0.34
CA ASN A 103 -10.22 9.06 1.13
C ASN A 103 -8.82 8.63 0.70
N VAL A 104 -8.61 7.35 0.39
CA VAL A 104 -7.33 6.86 -0.13
C VAL A 104 -6.96 7.59 -1.42
N LEU A 105 -7.91 7.72 -2.34
CA LEU A 105 -7.66 8.43 -3.60
C LEU A 105 -7.39 9.91 -3.41
N LYS A 106 -8.09 10.54 -2.47
CA LYS A 106 -8.00 11.99 -2.25
C LYS A 106 -6.72 12.36 -1.50
N GLU A 107 -6.33 11.59 -0.50
CA GLU A 107 -5.25 11.92 0.42
C GLU A 107 -3.97 11.13 0.18
N GLY A 108 -4.08 10.00 -0.53
CA GLY A 108 -2.97 9.07 -0.70
C GLY A 108 -1.86 9.58 -1.60
N ILE A 109 -0.66 9.10 -1.33
CA ILE A 109 0.53 9.35 -2.15
C ILE A 109 0.79 8.09 -2.96
N ARG A 110 0.77 8.20 -4.28
CA ARG A 110 0.92 7.06 -5.17
C ARG A 110 2.35 6.84 -5.60
N TYR A 111 2.70 5.57 -5.75
CA TYR A 111 3.93 5.15 -6.40
C TYR A 111 3.58 4.07 -7.42
N ALA A 112 3.94 4.28 -8.70
CA ALA A 112 3.59 3.36 -9.76
C ALA A 112 4.62 2.27 -10.01
N GLY A 113 5.88 2.55 -9.75
CA GLY A 113 6.97 1.57 -9.81
C GLY A 113 7.35 1.04 -11.18
N ARG A 114 6.53 1.09 -12.17
CA ARG A 114 6.78 0.52 -13.50
C ARG A 114 7.05 1.59 -14.54
N GLY A 115 7.68 2.66 -14.14
CA GLY A 115 7.88 3.78 -15.05
C GLY A 115 6.64 4.61 -15.28
N ALA A 116 5.50 4.22 -14.75
CA ALA A 116 4.33 5.07 -14.77
C ALA A 116 4.52 6.22 -13.79
N VAL A 117 4.16 7.41 -14.23
CA VAL A 117 4.30 8.61 -13.41
C VAL A 117 2.92 9.13 -13.11
N PHE A 118 2.63 9.32 -11.83
CA PHE A 118 1.40 9.97 -11.41
C PHE A 118 1.68 11.42 -11.10
N ALA A 119 1.00 12.25 -11.78
CA ALA A 119 1.08 13.67 -11.51
C ALA A 119 0.27 13.99 -10.25
#